data_f65909a0fc05b0f10d50767562d3eb9c
#
_entry.id   f65909a0fc05b0f10d50767562d3eb9c
#
_cell.length_a   1.000
_cell.length_b   1.000
_cell.length_c   1.000
_cell.angle_alpha   90.00
_cell.angle_beta   90.00
_cell.angle_gamma   90.00
#
_symmetry.space_group_name_H-M   'P 1'
#
loop_
_entity.id
_entity.type
_entity.pdbx_description
1 polymer ?
#
loop_
_entity_poly.entity_id
_entity_poly.type
_entity_poly.pdbx_seq_one_letter_code
_entity_poly.pdbx_strand_id
1 'polypeptide(L)'
;HQYTVPRAVQASNKLLRKDKVSFMLGSLGTPMNNAVMTDQLSMSVPNLFPLTAARSMFDPFHELKFTSGSTYYDQIRTGIKYLVDQNGRNKVCVLYEDTDYGQEILDAAIDQLDEMNMPLIETASAKPTDTDFSSQIKKLQNAGCDLIAMGTQIRSTIIPYIKAKEINWSNVDFVATSASYFSVVAEQPNGIMDGLYCLNGIVVPYYENASDLEKEWWDRFRDIYDYEPNSGAIYGYIYADIFIEAIKRAGKDLNVESFVNAMESLKNYEDPLKLGSVTFNTSQRQGSNISYFFKVQDGRFEVMS
;
A
#
# COMPACT_ATOMS: atom_id res chain seq x y z
N HIS A 1 -1.34 -12.77 -12.50
CA HIS A 1 -0.99 -13.88 -11.58
C HIS A 1 -2.12 -14.22 -10.58
N GLN A 2 -3.23 -13.48 -10.59
CA GLN A 2 -4.40 -13.73 -9.73
C GLN A 2 -4.04 -13.84 -8.23
N TYR A 3 -3.09 -13.03 -7.80
CA TYR A 3 -2.55 -12.99 -6.44
C TYR A 3 -2.06 -14.37 -5.91
N THR A 4 -1.43 -15.18 -6.78
CA THR A 4 -0.82 -16.45 -6.39
C THR A 4 0.67 -16.50 -6.77
N VAL A 5 1.50 -16.93 -5.83
CA VAL A 5 2.97 -17.00 -6.01
C VAL A 5 3.38 -17.90 -7.19
N PRO A 6 2.83 -19.11 -7.38
CA PRO A 6 3.23 -19.95 -8.51
C PRO A 6 2.98 -19.31 -9.88
N ARG A 7 1.87 -18.59 -10.03
CA ARG A 7 1.57 -17.87 -11.30
C ARG A 7 2.46 -16.63 -11.47
N ALA A 8 2.81 -15.93 -10.39
CA ALA A 8 3.74 -14.81 -10.44
C ALA A 8 5.13 -15.28 -10.89
N VAL A 9 5.64 -16.39 -10.34
CA VAL A 9 6.90 -17.00 -10.74
C VAL A 9 6.87 -17.42 -12.21
N GLN A 10 5.78 -18.04 -12.68
CA GLN A 10 5.62 -18.42 -14.09
C GLN A 10 5.63 -17.18 -15.01
N ALA A 11 4.89 -16.14 -14.66
CA ALA A 11 4.85 -14.89 -15.43
C ALA A 11 6.21 -14.18 -15.45
N SER A 12 6.88 -14.10 -14.31
CA SER A 12 8.22 -13.53 -14.18
C SER A 12 9.24 -14.28 -15.04
N ASN A 13 9.24 -15.61 -14.97
CA ASN A 13 10.10 -16.44 -15.82
C ASN A 13 9.89 -16.19 -17.32
N LYS A 14 8.63 -16.02 -17.74
CA LYS A 14 8.32 -15.67 -19.14
C LYS A 14 8.92 -14.30 -19.48
N LEU A 15 8.65 -13.26 -18.66
CA LEU A 15 9.13 -11.91 -18.91
C LEU A 15 10.67 -11.84 -18.93
N LEU A 16 11.34 -12.46 -17.96
CA LEU A 16 12.78 -12.40 -17.81
C LEU A 16 13.53 -13.22 -18.86
N ARG A 17 13.11 -14.48 -19.10
CA ARG A 17 13.89 -15.43 -19.90
C ARG A 17 13.43 -15.54 -21.36
N LYS A 18 12.12 -15.39 -21.62
CA LYS A 18 11.57 -15.51 -22.97
C LYS A 18 11.44 -14.14 -23.62
N ASP A 19 10.78 -13.20 -22.95
CA ASP A 19 10.49 -11.86 -23.49
C ASP A 19 11.68 -10.92 -23.30
N LYS A 20 12.60 -11.22 -22.35
CA LYS A 20 13.83 -10.49 -22.05
C LYS A 20 13.57 -9.01 -21.78
N VAL A 21 12.62 -8.73 -20.91
CA VAL A 21 12.29 -7.35 -20.53
C VAL A 21 13.45 -6.69 -19.81
N SER A 22 13.63 -5.40 -20.06
CA SER A 22 14.69 -4.59 -19.43
C SER A 22 14.29 -4.01 -18.08
N PHE A 23 12.99 -3.92 -17.78
CA PHE A 23 12.43 -3.32 -16.57
C PHE A 23 11.16 -4.07 -16.15
N MET A 24 10.89 -4.12 -14.85
CA MET A 24 9.59 -4.50 -14.31
C MET A 24 9.02 -3.33 -13.52
N LEU A 25 7.83 -2.86 -13.91
CA LEU A 25 7.14 -1.71 -13.34
C LEU A 25 5.81 -2.14 -12.75
N GLY A 26 5.53 -1.75 -11.51
CA GLY A 26 4.20 -1.91 -10.90
C GLY A 26 3.79 -3.35 -10.59
N SER A 27 4.73 -4.26 -10.33
CA SER A 27 4.40 -5.64 -9.94
C SER A 27 3.59 -5.68 -8.64
N LEU A 28 2.41 -6.32 -8.67
CA LEU A 28 1.48 -6.33 -7.54
C LEU A 28 1.81 -7.41 -6.50
N GLY A 29 1.82 -7.00 -5.22
CA GLY A 29 1.73 -7.87 -4.06
C GLY A 29 3.07 -8.26 -3.45
N THR A 30 3.15 -8.24 -2.12
CA THR A 30 4.36 -8.54 -1.35
C THR A 30 4.88 -9.97 -1.60
N PRO A 31 4.08 -11.04 -1.40
CA PRO A 31 4.58 -12.40 -1.57
C PRO A 31 5.01 -12.72 -3.01
N MET A 32 4.35 -12.10 -4.01
CA MET A 32 4.70 -12.28 -5.40
C MET A 32 6.03 -11.62 -5.74
N ASN A 33 6.23 -10.37 -5.30
CA ASN A 33 7.50 -9.67 -5.49
C ASN A 33 8.65 -10.39 -4.78
N ASN A 34 8.48 -10.78 -3.51
CA ASN A 34 9.49 -11.50 -2.74
C ASN A 34 9.92 -12.80 -3.44
N ALA A 35 8.96 -13.55 -3.97
CA ALA A 35 9.23 -14.83 -4.63
C ALA A 35 10.04 -14.71 -5.93
N VAL A 36 9.97 -13.55 -6.62
CA VAL A 36 10.65 -13.35 -7.91
C VAL A 36 11.86 -12.41 -7.85
N MET A 37 11.99 -11.64 -6.77
CA MET A 37 12.95 -10.55 -6.62
C MET A 37 14.39 -11.00 -6.86
N THR A 38 14.83 -12.07 -6.21
CA THR A 38 16.22 -12.55 -6.31
C THR A 38 16.57 -12.91 -7.75
N ASP A 39 15.69 -13.62 -8.45
CA ASP A 39 15.92 -14.01 -9.83
C ASP A 39 15.93 -12.79 -10.78
N GLN A 40 14.98 -11.89 -10.58
CA GLN A 40 14.87 -10.62 -11.33
C GLN A 40 16.15 -9.77 -11.20
N LEU A 41 16.58 -9.51 -9.98
CA LEU A 41 17.76 -8.69 -9.70
C LEU A 41 19.06 -9.34 -10.20
N SER A 42 19.19 -10.67 -10.11
CA SER A 42 20.34 -11.41 -10.64
C SER A 42 20.48 -11.30 -12.16
N MET A 43 19.40 -11.01 -12.87
CA MET A 43 19.37 -10.75 -14.31
C MET A 43 19.52 -9.27 -14.65
N SER A 44 19.88 -8.43 -13.67
CA SER A 44 20.03 -6.98 -13.81
C SER A 44 18.75 -6.27 -14.31
N VAL A 45 17.57 -6.79 -13.94
CA VAL A 45 16.28 -6.17 -14.29
C VAL A 45 15.75 -5.39 -13.09
N PRO A 46 15.68 -4.04 -13.15
CA PRO A 46 15.19 -3.21 -12.06
C PRO A 46 13.75 -3.53 -11.67
N ASN A 47 13.48 -3.51 -10.36
CA ASN A 47 12.15 -3.57 -9.76
C ASN A 47 11.69 -2.15 -9.44
N LEU A 48 10.75 -1.64 -10.23
CA LEU A 48 10.35 -0.25 -10.21
C LEU A 48 8.91 -0.12 -9.67
N PHE A 49 8.78 0.61 -8.57
CA PHE A 49 7.50 0.99 -7.99
C PHE A 49 6.52 -0.18 -7.90
N PRO A 50 6.89 -1.30 -7.26
CA PRO A 50 5.96 -2.40 -7.08
C PRO A 50 4.71 -1.91 -6.34
N LEU A 51 3.55 -2.43 -6.72
CA LEU A 51 2.28 -2.14 -6.04
C LEU A 51 2.21 -2.95 -4.73
N THR A 52 3.12 -2.61 -3.86
CA THR A 52 3.23 -3.04 -2.47
C THR A 52 4.16 -2.07 -1.74
N ALA A 53 3.81 -1.72 -0.52
CA ALA A 53 4.59 -0.84 0.34
C ALA A 53 5.43 -1.62 1.38
N ALA A 54 5.77 -2.87 1.08
CA ALA A 54 6.59 -3.68 1.97
C ALA A 54 8.04 -3.18 2.02
N ARG A 55 8.66 -3.24 3.20
CA ARG A 55 10.09 -2.87 3.41
C ARG A 55 11.02 -3.65 2.50
N SER A 56 10.71 -4.92 2.21
CA SER A 56 11.50 -5.79 1.32
C SER A 56 11.68 -5.23 -0.08
N MET A 57 10.91 -4.24 -0.49
CA MET A 57 11.02 -3.60 -1.79
C MET A 57 12.21 -2.63 -1.90
N PHE A 58 12.85 -2.26 -0.79
CA PHE A 58 14.06 -1.43 -0.79
C PHE A 58 15.08 -1.87 0.27
N ASP A 59 14.71 -2.61 1.29
CA ASP A 59 15.56 -3.15 2.34
C ASP A 59 15.54 -4.70 2.30
N PRO A 60 16.70 -5.40 2.33
CA PRO A 60 18.03 -4.81 2.24
C PRO A 60 18.27 -4.02 0.96
N PHE A 61 19.13 -3.01 1.06
CA PHE A 61 19.49 -2.16 -0.08
C PHE A 61 19.95 -2.99 -1.29
N HIS A 62 19.44 -2.61 -2.45
CA HIS A 62 19.93 -3.09 -3.74
C HIS A 62 19.77 -1.95 -4.77
N GLU A 63 20.79 -1.75 -5.60
CA GLU A 63 20.81 -0.64 -6.56
C GLU A 63 19.64 -0.62 -7.54
N LEU A 64 19.03 -1.78 -7.83
CA LEU A 64 17.94 -1.96 -8.78
C LEU A 64 16.53 -1.95 -8.17
N LYS A 65 16.39 -1.68 -6.88
CA LYS A 65 15.11 -1.56 -6.20
C LYS A 65 14.71 -0.09 -6.08
N PHE A 66 13.50 0.28 -6.49
CA PHE A 66 12.97 1.64 -6.32
C PHE A 66 11.50 1.60 -5.92
N THR A 67 11.15 2.26 -4.82
CA THR A 67 9.79 2.39 -4.31
C THR A 67 9.46 3.87 -4.04
N SER A 68 8.18 4.24 -4.05
CA SER A 68 7.80 5.66 -4.04
C SER A 68 7.21 6.16 -2.72
N GLY A 69 6.78 5.30 -1.79
CA GLY A 69 5.98 5.75 -0.65
C GLY A 69 6.43 5.19 0.70
N SER A 70 5.72 5.59 1.74
CA SER A 70 5.88 5.05 3.09
C SER A 70 5.53 3.57 3.15
N THR A 71 6.18 2.85 4.06
CA THR A 71 5.99 1.40 4.21
C THR A 71 4.71 1.06 4.96
N TYR A 72 4.19 -0.14 4.73
CA TYR A 72 3.13 -0.71 5.57
C TYR A 72 3.53 -0.74 7.04
N TYR A 73 4.79 -1.05 7.31
CA TYR A 73 5.36 -1.07 8.64
C TYR A 73 5.25 0.30 9.34
N ASP A 74 5.67 1.38 8.68
CA ASP A 74 5.58 2.72 9.23
C ASP A 74 4.12 3.20 9.35
N GLN A 75 3.29 2.84 8.38
CA GLN A 75 1.86 3.17 8.38
C GLN A 75 1.16 2.59 9.61
N ILE A 76 1.32 1.29 9.88
CA ILE A 76 0.67 0.64 11.03
C ILE A 76 1.22 1.18 12.35
N ARG A 77 2.52 1.37 12.47
CA ARG A 77 3.12 1.96 13.68
C ARG A 77 2.56 3.35 13.97
N THR A 78 2.50 4.19 12.95
CA THR A 78 1.90 5.53 13.06
C THR A 78 0.42 5.45 13.44
N GLY A 79 -0.34 4.57 12.80
CA GLY A 79 -1.76 4.39 13.07
C GLY A 79 -2.05 3.93 14.51
N ILE A 80 -1.32 2.92 14.99
CA ILE A 80 -1.44 2.43 16.37
C ILE A 80 -1.10 3.56 17.35
N LYS A 81 0.07 4.20 17.18
CA LYS A 81 0.49 5.29 18.06
C LYS A 81 -0.55 6.41 18.13
N TYR A 82 -1.05 6.86 16.97
CA TYR A 82 -2.06 7.91 16.91
C TYR A 82 -3.33 7.52 17.68
N LEU A 83 -3.88 6.34 17.43
CA LEU A 83 -5.16 5.92 18.03
C LEU A 83 -5.03 5.60 19.53
N VAL A 84 -3.88 5.15 19.99
CA VAL A 84 -3.59 5.03 21.42
C VAL A 84 -3.53 6.42 22.07
N ASP A 85 -2.76 7.34 21.49
CA ASP A 85 -2.53 8.67 22.08
C ASP A 85 -3.77 9.56 22.01
N GLN A 86 -4.53 9.53 20.91
CA GLN A 86 -5.63 10.46 20.66
C GLN A 86 -7.00 9.88 21.05
N ASN A 87 -7.23 8.58 20.82
CA ASN A 87 -8.52 7.95 21.11
C ASN A 87 -8.51 7.18 22.42
N GLY A 88 -7.38 7.10 23.13
CA GLY A 88 -7.24 6.40 24.42
C GLY A 88 -7.36 4.87 24.28
N ARG A 89 -7.08 4.32 23.10
CA ARG A 89 -7.10 2.87 22.87
C ARG A 89 -5.95 2.20 23.61
N ASN A 90 -6.20 1.07 24.23
CA ASN A 90 -5.19 0.40 25.06
C ASN A 90 -5.18 -1.13 24.97
N LYS A 91 -6.08 -1.71 24.19
CA LYS A 91 -6.17 -3.15 23.94
C LYS A 91 -6.03 -3.44 22.44
N VAL A 92 -4.79 -3.33 21.99
CA VAL A 92 -4.44 -3.46 20.57
C VAL A 92 -4.37 -4.93 20.17
N CYS A 93 -5.00 -5.24 19.05
CA CYS A 93 -5.02 -6.57 18.43
C CYS A 93 -4.69 -6.46 16.93
N VAL A 94 -4.37 -7.58 16.31
CA VAL A 94 -4.06 -7.63 14.87
C VAL A 94 -4.95 -8.63 14.16
N LEU A 95 -5.58 -8.20 13.09
CA LEU A 95 -6.21 -9.06 12.08
C LEU A 95 -5.37 -9.03 10.81
N TYR A 96 -4.81 -10.15 10.37
CA TYR A 96 -3.89 -10.16 9.25
C TYR A 96 -4.09 -11.35 8.31
N GLU A 97 -3.74 -11.18 7.05
CA GLU A 97 -3.64 -12.27 6.09
C GLU A 97 -2.37 -13.10 6.37
N ASP A 98 -2.47 -14.41 6.31
CA ASP A 98 -1.33 -15.34 6.45
C ASP A 98 -0.47 -15.31 5.16
N THR A 99 0.26 -14.21 5.03
CA THR A 99 1.16 -13.88 3.90
C THR A 99 2.30 -13.00 4.38
N ASP A 100 3.35 -12.83 3.56
CA ASP A 100 4.45 -11.90 3.84
C ASP A 100 3.94 -10.47 4.15
N TYR A 101 2.85 -10.04 3.48
CA TYR A 101 2.23 -8.74 3.74
C TYR A 101 1.64 -8.67 5.15
N GLY A 102 0.81 -9.65 5.51
CA GLY A 102 0.17 -9.65 6.82
C GLY A 102 1.18 -9.84 7.96
N GLN A 103 2.26 -10.61 7.73
CA GLN A 103 3.33 -10.77 8.71
C GLN A 103 4.04 -9.43 8.97
N GLU A 104 4.31 -8.62 7.96
CA GLU A 104 4.91 -7.28 8.15
C GLU A 104 4.04 -6.37 9.01
N ILE A 105 2.71 -6.48 8.89
CA ILE A 105 1.77 -5.73 9.75
C ILE A 105 1.82 -6.22 11.20
N LEU A 106 1.89 -7.53 11.38
CA LEU A 106 2.02 -8.12 12.71
C LEU A 106 3.33 -7.68 13.39
N ASP A 107 4.44 -7.75 12.66
CA ASP A 107 5.76 -7.32 13.14
C ASP A 107 5.72 -5.81 13.51
N ALA A 108 5.15 -4.98 12.65
CA ALA A 108 5.00 -3.54 12.90
C ALA A 108 4.18 -3.24 14.16
N ALA A 109 3.11 -3.99 14.38
CA ALA A 109 2.27 -3.82 15.57
C ALA A 109 3.02 -4.25 16.85
N ILE A 110 3.73 -5.37 16.80
CA ILE A 110 4.56 -5.85 17.93
C ILE A 110 5.62 -4.79 18.27
N ASP A 111 6.41 -4.37 17.30
CA ASP A 111 7.50 -3.41 17.52
C ASP A 111 6.98 -2.07 18.04
N GLN A 112 5.81 -1.60 17.56
CA GLN A 112 5.23 -0.37 18.05
C GLN A 112 4.72 -0.49 19.48
N LEU A 113 4.10 -1.62 19.81
CA LEU A 113 3.61 -1.87 21.17
C LEU A 113 4.75 -2.07 22.17
N ASP A 114 5.82 -2.74 21.77
CA ASP A 114 7.03 -2.88 22.58
C ASP A 114 7.66 -1.51 22.89
N GLU A 115 7.74 -0.62 21.90
CA GLU A 115 8.22 0.76 22.09
C GLU A 115 7.33 1.56 23.08
N MET A 116 6.03 1.29 23.06
CA MET A 116 5.05 1.92 23.96
C MET A 116 4.92 1.21 25.33
N ASN A 117 5.64 0.12 25.55
CA ASN A 117 5.51 -0.76 26.72
C ASN A 117 4.08 -1.27 26.91
N MET A 118 3.41 -1.62 25.82
CA MET A 118 2.05 -2.15 25.78
C MET A 118 2.03 -3.61 25.28
N PRO A 119 1.19 -4.48 25.83
CA PRO A 119 1.07 -5.84 25.30
C PRO A 119 0.23 -5.88 24.02
N LEU A 120 0.61 -6.73 23.07
CA LEU A 120 -0.30 -7.19 22.03
C LEU A 120 -1.32 -8.15 22.68
N ILE A 121 -2.61 -7.81 22.61
CA ILE A 121 -3.66 -8.54 23.35
C ILE A 121 -4.02 -9.84 22.64
N GLU A 122 -4.27 -9.80 21.33
CA GLU A 122 -4.69 -10.97 20.56
C GLU A 122 -4.38 -10.78 19.08
N THR A 123 -4.24 -11.89 18.36
CA THR A 123 -4.11 -11.91 16.90
C THR A 123 -5.13 -12.85 16.27
N ALA A 124 -5.57 -12.53 15.07
CA ALA A 124 -6.38 -13.42 14.25
C ALA A 124 -5.87 -13.41 12.82
N SER A 125 -5.57 -14.59 12.28
CA SER A 125 -5.14 -14.71 10.88
C SER A 125 -6.27 -15.19 9.98
N ALA A 126 -6.16 -14.87 8.70
CA ALA A 126 -7.06 -15.32 7.66
C ALA A 126 -6.26 -15.63 6.38
N LYS A 127 -6.79 -16.47 5.51
CA LYS A 127 -6.21 -16.66 4.18
C LYS A 127 -6.74 -15.57 3.24
N PRO A 128 -5.96 -15.16 2.23
CA PRO A 128 -6.44 -14.18 1.22
C PRO A 128 -7.72 -14.61 0.49
N THR A 129 -8.02 -15.91 0.50
CA THR A 129 -9.21 -16.50 -0.14
C THR A 129 -10.43 -16.58 0.78
N ASP A 130 -10.29 -16.31 2.07
CA ASP A 130 -11.39 -16.43 3.04
C ASP A 130 -12.49 -15.40 2.72
N THR A 131 -13.73 -15.83 2.90
CA THR A 131 -14.93 -15.04 2.66
C THR A 131 -15.80 -14.88 3.90
N ASP A 132 -15.46 -15.55 5.00
CA ASP A 132 -16.10 -15.44 6.31
C ASP A 132 -15.03 -15.15 7.38
N PHE A 133 -15.25 -14.08 8.13
CA PHE A 133 -14.37 -13.61 9.19
C PHE A 133 -15.06 -13.64 10.56
N SER A 134 -16.18 -14.33 10.66
CA SER A 134 -16.99 -14.37 11.89
C SER A 134 -16.21 -14.90 13.09
N SER A 135 -15.38 -15.92 12.88
CA SER A 135 -14.55 -16.52 13.95
C SER A 135 -13.44 -15.58 14.41
N GLN A 136 -12.77 -14.90 13.46
CA GLN A 136 -11.71 -13.95 13.74
C GLN A 136 -12.26 -12.75 14.53
N ILE A 137 -13.34 -12.13 14.05
CA ILE A 137 -13.97 -10.98 14.71
C ILE A 137 -14.46 -11.35 16.11
N LYS A 138 -15.10 -12.52 16.27
CA LYS A 138 -15.54 -12.97 17.59
C LYS A 138 -14.38 -13.26 18.54
N LYS A 139 -13.26 -13.81 18.04
CA LYS A 139 -12.05 -14.04 18.83
C LYS A 139 -11.50 -12.71 19.37
N LEU A 140 -11.36 -11.72 18.53
CA LEU A 140 -10.84 -10.40 18.90
C LEU A 140 -11.81 -9.65 19.85
N GLN A 141 -13.11 -9.73 19.61
CA GLN A 141 -14.12 -9.16 20.50
C GLN A 141 -14.07 -9.80 21.90
N ASN A 142 -14.00 -11.14 21.97
CA ASN A 142 -13.92 -11.86 23.24
C ASN A 142 -12.63 -11.56 24.03
N ALA A 143 -11.53 -11.26 23.34
CA ALA A 143 -10.29 -10.82 23.96
C ALA A 143 -10.39 -9.38 24.51
N GLY A 144 -11.48 -8.68 24.21
CA GLY A 144 -11.75 -7.31 24.66
C GLY A 144 -10.92 -6.26 23.90
N CYS A 145 -10.52 -6.54 22.66
CA CYS A 145 -9.77 -5.58 21.84
C CYS A 145 -10.56 -4.28 21.63
N ASP A 146 -9.88 -3.14 21.64
CA ASP A 146 -10.49 -1.82 21.37
C ASP A 146 -9.80 -1.08 20.19
N LEU A 147 -8.71 -1.66 19.65
CA LEU A 147 -8.05 -1.24 18.43
C LEU A 147 -7.60 -2.46 17.64
N ILE A 148 -7.98 -2.54 16.37
CA ILE A 148 -7.58 -3.59 15.45
C ILE A 148 -6.67 -3.00 14.36
N ALA A 149 -5.40 -3.38 14.36
CA ALA A 149 -4.49 -3.16 13.24
C ALA A 149 -4.78 -4.21 12.16
N MET A 150 -5.03 -3.75 10.93
CA MET A 150 -5.48 -4.60 9.83
C MET A 150 -4.38 -4.83 8.80
N GLY A 151 -3.83 -6.03 8.76
CA GLY A 151 -2.96 -6.53 7.70
C GLY A 151 -3.76 -7.22 6.60
N THR A 152 -4.75 -6.52 6.05
CA THR A 152 -5.74 -7.07 5.13
C THR A 152 -5.85 -6.21 3.87
N GLN A 153 -6.28 -6.82 2.76
CA GLN A 153 -6.52 -6.14 1.50
C GLN A 153 -8.01 -5.74 1.36
N ILE A 154 -8.41 -5.22 0.22
CA ILE A 154 -9.74 -4.65 -0.04
C ILE A 154 -10.88 -5.50 0.56
N ARG A 155 -11.04 -6.74 0.08
CA ARG A 155 -12.16 -7.61 0.51
C ARG A 155 -12.03 -8.03 1.97
N SER A 156 -10.84 -8.42 2.38
CA SER A 156 -10.56 -8.85 3.75
C SER A 156 -10.46 -7.69 4.76
N THR A 157 -10.60 -6.45 4.29
CA THR A 157 -10.87 -5.26 5.11
C THR A 157 -12.37 -5.02 5.22
N ILE A 158 -13.10 -5.03 4.11
CA ILE A 158 -14.54 -4.76 4.06
C ILE A 158 -15.31 -5.77 4.91
N ILE A 159 -15.13 -7.07 4.67
CA ILE A 159 -15.96 -8.12 5.28
C ILE A 159 -15.85 -8.14 6.82
N PRO A 160 -14.66 -8.19 7.45
CA PRO A 160 -14.56 -8.20 8.90
C PRO A 160 -15.02 -6.88 9.54
N TYR A 161 -14.79 -5.73 8.88
CA TYR A 161 -15.30 -4.45 9.38
C TYR A 161 -16.82 -4.42 9.42
N ILE A 162 -17.49 -4.83 8.33
CA ILE A 162 -18.95 -4.98 8.28
C ILE A 162 -19.41 -5.97 9.36
N LYS A 163 -18.72 -7.09 9.51
CA LYS A 163 -19.06 -8.10 10.53
C LYS A 163 -19.02 -7.54 11.95
N ALA A 164 -18.04 -6.70 12.26
CA ALA A 164 -17.99 -6.01 13.56
C ALA A 164 -19.20 -5.08 13.78
N LYS A 165 -19.61 -4.36 12.74
CA LYS A 165 -20.83 -3.50 12.77
C LYS A 165 -22.11 -4.35 12.98
N GLU A 166 -22.25 -5.47 12.25
CA GLU A 166 -23.41 -6.38 12.36
C GLU A 166 -23.61 -6.92 13.78
N ILE A 167 -22.52 -7.23 14.49
CA ILE A 167 -22.59 -7.72 15.87
C ILE A 167 -22.62 -6.60 16.92
N ASN A 168 -22.81 -5.33 16.48
CA ASN A 168 -22.83 -4.13 17.31
C ASN A 168 -21.56 -3.94 18.17
N TRP A 169 -20.39 -4.31 17.65
CA TRP A 169 -19.13 -4.06 18.32
C TRP A 169 -18.68 -2.61 18.06
N SER A 170 -19.19 -1.67 18.87
CA SER A 170 -19.07 -0.23 18.66
C SER A 170 -17.88 0.43 19.35
N ASN A 171 -17.33 -0.19 20.42
CA ASN A 171 -16.19 0.38 21.15
C ASN A 171 -14.86 -0.18 20.64
N VAL A 172 -14.65 -0.11 19.33
CA VAL A 172 -13.43 -0.57 18.68
C VAL A 172 -13.09 0.31 17.49
N ASP A 173 -11.83 0.69 17.34
CA ASP A 173 -11.30 1.32 16.13
C ASP A 173 -10.57 0.29 15.28
N PHE A 174 -10.60 0.50 13.98
CA PHE A 174 -9.88 -0.29 13.00
C PHE A 174 -8.96 0.62 12.19
N VAL A 175 -7.71 0.23 12.04
CA VAL A 175 -6.73 0.96 11.22
C VAL A 175 -6.10 0.06 10.19
N ALA A 176 -6.20 0.46 8.92
CA ALA A 176 -5.70 -0.24 7.76
C ALA A 176 -4.55 0.53 7.09
N THR A 177 -3.85 -0.13 6.18
CA THR A 177 -2.77 0.45 5.38
C THR A 177 -3.24 0.88 4.00
N SER A 178 -2.32 1.45 3.22
CA SER A 178 -2.53 1.79 1.81
C SER A 178 -3.01 0.62 0.93
N ALA A 179 -2.83 -0.62 1.36
CA ALA A 179 -3.40 -1.80 0.69
C ALA A 179 -4.95 -1.82 0.69
N SER A 180 -5.57 -1.02 1.57
CA SER A 180 -7.03 -0.87 1.67
C SER A 180 -7.52 0.52 1.25
N TYR A 181 -6.62 1.41 0.84
CA TYR A 181 -6.96 2.77 0.43
C TYR A 181 -7.47 2.80 -1.02
N PHE A 182 -8.69 2.30 -1.21
CA PHE A 182 -9.40 2.30 -2.48
C PHE A 182 -10.82 2.78 -2.27
N SER A 183 -11.35 3.57 -3.21
CA SER A 183 -12.71 4.13 -3.12
C SER A 183 -13.75 3.04 -2.84
N VAL A 184 -13.63 1.88 -3.48
CA VAL A 184 -14.53 0.74 -3.26
C VAL A 184 -14.59 0.27 -1.79
N VAL A 185 -13.56 0.54 -0.98
CA VAL A 185 -13.60 0.24 0.47
C VAL A 185 -14.48 1.26 1.19
N ALA A 186 -14.27 2.54 0.93
CA ALA A 186 -15.03 3.61 1.58
C ALA A 186 -16.49 3.67 1.11
N GLU A 187 -16.75 3.47 -0.19
CA GLU A 187 -18.04 3.64 -0.87
C GLU A 187 -19.02 2.47 -0.65
N GLN A 188 -18.81 1.64 0.37
CA GLN A 188 -19.79 0.59 0.68
C GLN A 188 -21.14 1.19 1.08
N PRO A 189 -22.27 0.54 0.71
CA PRO A 189 -23.60 1.09 0.91
C PRO A 189 -23.89 1.52 2.37
N ASN A 190 -24.70 2.57 2.51
CA ASN A 190 -25.22 3.08 3.79
C ASN A 190 -24.13 3.59 4.76
N GLY A 191 -22.96 4.00 4.26
CA GLY A 191 -21.87 4.48 5.11
C GLY A 191 -21.35 3.44 6.10
N ILE A 192 -21.50 2.15 5.80
CA ILE A 192 -21.16 1.08 6.75
C ILE A 192 -19.68 1.06 7.11
N MET A 193 -18.82 1.63 6.23
CA MET A 193 -17.38 1.73 6.47
C MET A 193 -17.00 3.01 7.24
N ASP A 194 -17.94 3.88 7.57
CA ASP A 194 -17.65 5.11 8.30
C ASP A 194 -17.03 4.80 9.66
N GLY A 195 -15.92 5.49 9.93
CA GLY A 195 -15.11 5.26 11.12
C GLY A 195 -13.87 4.38 10.89
N LEU A 196 -13.72 3.71 9.74
CA LEU A 196 -12.47 3.01 9.39
C LEU A 196 -11.35 4.02 9.22
N TYR A 197 -10.23 3.80 9.89
CA TYR A 197 -9.00 4.56 9.70
C TYR A 197 -8.10 3.89 8.67
N CYS A 198 -7.37 4.70 7.91
CA CYS A 198 -6.44 4.21 6.90
C CYS A 198 -5.24 5.15 6.75
N LEU A 199 -4.08 4.63 6.37
CA LEU A 199 -2.92 5.44 6.02
C LEU A 199 -2.55 5.21 4.55
N ASN A 200 -2.09 6.28 3.88
CA ASN A 200 -1.63 6.22 2.50
C ASN A 200 -0.56 7.28 2.23
N GLY A 201 0.31 7.02 1.25
CA GLY A 201 1.42 7.92 0.88
C GLY A 201 1.01 9.16 0.08
N ILE A 202 -0.19 9.17 -0.49
CA ILE A 202 -0.76 10.31 -1.24
C ILE A 202 -2.22 10.52 -0.85
N VAL A 203 -2.71 11.75 -1.05
CA VAL A 203 -4.14 12.06 -0.97
C VAL A 203 -4.72 11.90 -2.37
N VAL A 204 -5.53 10.86 -2.60
CA VAL A 204 -6.24 10.69 -3.86
C VAL A 204 -7.44 11.63 -3.86
N PRO A 205 -7.51 12.60 -4.78
CA PRO A 205 -8.63 13.54 -4.80
C PRO A 205 -9.92 12.86 -5.23
N TYR A 206 -11.05 13.38 -4.76
CA TYR A 206 -12.35 13.16 -5.37
C TYR A 206 -12.59 14.23 -6.45
N TYR A 207 -13.24 13.87 -7.56
CA TYR A 207 -13.39 14.77 -8.71
C TYR A 207 -13.93 16.17 -8.32
N GLU A 208 -14.89 16.22 -7.39
CA GLU A 208 -15.50 17.49 -6.95
C GLU A 208 -14.51 18.43 -6.29
N ASN A 209 -13.53 17.88 -5.56
CA ASN A 209 -12.54 18.64 -4.80
C ASN A 209 -11.17 18.69 -5.50
N ALA A 210 -11.06 18.08 -6.69
CA ALA A 210 -9.83 18.04 -7.45
C ALA A 210 -9.45 19.42 -8.02
N SER A 211 -8.16 19.68 -8.12
CA SER A 211 -7.61 20.85 -8.82
C SER A 211 -7.94 20.80 -10.32
N ASP A 212 -7.77 21.93 -11.02
CA ASP A 212 -7.99 21.97 -12.47
C ASP A 212 -7.09 21.00 -13.22
N LEU A 213 -5.83 20.84 -12.78
CA LEU A 213 -4.88 19.89 -13.35
C LEU A 213 -5.33 18.43 -13.19
N GLU A 214 -5.81 18.08 -12.00
CA GLU A 214 -6.31 16.74 -11.71
C GLU A 214 -7.60 16.46 -12.48
N LYS A 215 -8.50 17.44 -12.58
CA LYS A 215 -9.74 17.34 -13.38
C LYS A 215 -9.45 17.13 -14.87
N GLU A 216 -8.50 17.88 -15.43
CA GLU A 216 -8.08 17.69 -16.82
C GLU A 216 -7.55 16.30 -17.09
N TRP A 217 -6.73 15.75 -16.17
CA TRP A 217 -6.25 14.38 -16.27
C TRP A 217 -7.39 13.37 -16.14
N TRP A 218 -8.32 13.60 -15.19
CA TRP A 218 -9.47 12.76 -14.91
C TRP A 218 -10.39 12.65 -16.12
N ASP A 219 -10.75 13.81 -16.71
CA ASP A 219 -11.61 13.88 -17.88
C ASP A 219 -10.98 13.16 -19.08
N ARG A 220 -9.68 13.39 -19.32
CA ARG A 220 -8.93 12.69 -20.36
C ARG A 220 -8.89 11.17 -20.12
N PHE A 221 -8.77 10.73 -18.87
CA PHE A 221 -8.81 9.30 -18.53
C PHE A 221 -10.17 8.70 -18.87
N ARG A 222 -11.27 9.37 -18.47
CA ARG A 222 -12.64 8.94 -18.81
C ARG A 222 -12.87 8.86 -20.31
N ASP A 223 -12.42 9.86 -21.06
CA ASP A 223 -12.56 9.91 -22.51
C ASP A 223 -11.84 8.75 -23.22
N ILE A 224 -10.69 8.30 -22.67
CA ILE A 224 -9.90 7.22 -23.25
C ILE A 224 -10.44 5.84 -22.86
N TYR A 225 -10.82 5.66 -21.60
CA TYR A 225 -11.08 4.33 -21.02
C TYR A 225 -12.56 4.04 -20.74
N ASP A 226 -13.44 5.03 -20.84
CA ASP A 226 -14.89 4.92 -20.58
C ASP A 226 -15.23 4.40 -19.17
N TYR A 227 -14.39 4.72 -18.16
CA TYR A 227 -14.66 4.48 -16.75
C TYR A 227 -13.91 5.46 -15.83
N GLU A 228 -14.34 5.57 -14.58
CA GLU A 228 -13.73 6.45 -13.59
C GLU A 228 -12.35 5.94 -13.15
N PRO A 229 -11.31 6.80 -13.08
CA PRO A 229 -10.03 6.40 -12.54
C PRO A 229 -10.15 6.07 -11.05
N ASN A 230 -9.37 5.10 -10.61
CA ASN A 230 -9.23 4.74 -9.21
C ASN A 230 -7.80 5.00 -8.73
N SER A 231 -7.51 4.74 -7.46
CA SER A 231 -6.16 4.89 -6.88
C SER A 231 -5.08 4.17 -7.69
N GLY A 232 -5.39 2.99 -8.23
CA GLY A 232 -4.45 2.22 -9.07
C GLY A 232 -4.12 2.93 -10.39
N ALA A 233 -5.09 3.59 -11.01
CA ALA A 233 -4.87 4.37 -12.23
C ALA A 233 -3.95 5.58 -11.95
N ILE A 234 -4.16 6.26 -10.82
CA ILE A 234 -3.34 7.40 -10.37
C ILE A 234 -1.91 6.94 -10.09
N TYR A 235 -1.71 5.87 -9.33
CA TYR A 235 -0.38 5.31 -9.10
C TYR A 235 0.30 4.88 -10.40
N GLY A 236 -0.44 4.23 -11.30
CA GLY A 236 0.09 3.83 -12.61
C GLY A 236 0.58 5.03 -13.43
N TYR A 237 -0.17 6.13 -13.41
CA TYR A 237 0.21 7.36 -14.10
C TYR A 237 1.46 8.00 -13.50
N ILE A 238 1.52 8.15 -12.17
CA ILE A 238 2.68 8.69 -11.44
C ILE A 238 3.94 7.84 -11.69
N TYR A 239 3.83 6.53 -11.59
CA TYR A 239 4.97 5.64 -11.78
C TYR A 239 5.47 5.62 -13.22
N ALA A 240 4.57 5.69 -14.19
CA ALA A 240 4.93 5.81 -15.59
C ALA A 240 5.66 7.15 -15.88
N ASP A 241 5.21 8.24 -15.27
CA ASP A 241 5.85 9.55 -15.42
C ASP A 241 7.27 9.55 -14.86
N ILE A 242 7.47 9.09 -13.62
CA ILE A 242 8.80 8.98 -13.00
C ILE A 242 9.72 8.09 -13.85
N PHE A 243 9.20 6.96 -14.34
CA PHE A 243 9.94 6.06 -15.22
C PHE A 243 10.36 6.74 -16.54
N ILE A 244 9.42 7.44 -17.19
CA ILE A 244 9.69 8.17 -18.45
C ILE A 244 10.71 9.28 -18.23
N GLU A 245 10.63 10.00 -17.11
CA GLU A 245 11.61 11.03 -16.78
C GLU A 245 13.01 10.43 -16.58
N ALA A 246 13.11 9.31 -15.89
CA ALA A 246 14.38 8.60 -15.73
C ALA A 246 14.96 8.13 -17.08
N ILE A 247 14.13 7.60 -17.99
CA ILE A 247 14.55 7.23 -19.36
C ILE A 247 15.07 8.45 -20.14
N LYS A 248 14.39 9.60 -20.04
CA LYS A 248 14.82 10.84 -20.69
C LYS A 248 16.19 11.30 -20.17
N ARG A 249 16.41 11.25 -18.86
CA ARG A 249 17.70 11.62 -18.23
C ARG A 249 18.82 10.64 -18.56
N ALA A 250 18.52 9.34 -18.64
CA ALA A 250 19.50 8.34 -19.04
C ALA A 250 20.00 8.52 -20.48
N GLY A 251 19.16 9.08 -21.35
CA GLY A 251 19.54 9.46 -22.72
C GLY A 251 19.56 8.30 -23.71
N LYS A 252 20.29 8.48 -24.83
CA LYS A 252 20.25 7.52 -25.94
C LYS A 252 21.03 6.23 -25.68
N ASP A 253 22.06 6.29 -24.85
CA ASP A 253 22.88 5.14 -24.50
C ASP A 253 22.31 4.41 -23.27
N LEU A 254 21.00 4.15 -23.33
CA LEU A 254 20.24 3.54 -22.23
C LEU A 254 20.76 2.14 -21.92
N ASN A 255 21.24 1.97 -20.71
CA ASN A 255 21.59 0.71 -20.09
C ASN A 255 21.24 0.76 -18.59
N VAL A 256 21.48 -0.32 -17.86
CA VAL A 256 21.12 -0.40 -16.42
C VAL A 256 21.82 0.67 -15.60
N GLU A 257 23.12 0.90 -15.83
CA GLU A 257 23.91 1.90 -15.10
C GLU A 257 23.40 3.34 -15.38
N SER A 258 23.23 3.72 -16.66
CA SER A 258 22.71 5.04 -17.01
C SER A 258 21.32 5.27 -16.48
N PHE A 259 20.47 4.23 -16.43
CA PHE A 259 19.15 4.31 -15.83
C PHE A 259 19.20 4.50 -14.31
N VAL A 260 20.02 3.72 -13.58
CA VAL A 260 20.21 3.87 -12.14
C VAL A 260 20.71 5.27 -11.79
N ASN A 261 21.71 5.78 -12.52
CA ASN A 261 22.23 7.13 -12.34
C ASN A 261 21.14 8.19 -12.59
N ALA A 262 20.28 7.98 -13.59
CA ALA A 262 19.15 8.86 -13.87
C ALA A 262 18.12 8.85 -12.74
N MET A 263 17.75 7.67 -12.22
CA MET A 263 16.88 7.56 -11.04
C MET A 263 17.48 8.28 -9.83
N GLU A 264 18.76 8.08 -9.55
CA GLU A 264 19.48 8.73 -8.43
C GLU A 264 19.61 10.25 -8.60
N SER A 265 19.43 10.77 -9.80
CA SER A 265 19.38 12.21 -10.09
C SER A 265 18.05 12.88 -9.76
N LEU A 266 17.00 12.10 -9.51
CA LEU A 266 15.69 12.61 -9.13
C LEU A 266 15.74 13.14 -7.69
N LYS A 267 15.64 14.44 -7.53
CA LYS A 267 15.65 15.16 -6.24
C LYS A 267 14.39 15.99 -6.13
N ASN A 268 13.53 15.67 -5.17
CA ASN A 268 12.24 16.34 -4.99
C ASN A 268 11.47 16.42 -6.33
N TYR A 269 11.53 15.32 -7.10
CA TYR A 269 10.81 15.26 -8.36
C TYR A 269 9.33 15.13 -8.07
N GLU A 270 8.56 16.17 -8.38
CA GLU A 270 7.12 16.19 -8.22
C GLU A 270 6.45 15.36 -9.32
N ASP A 271 5.45 14.57 -8.95
CA ASP A 271 4.62 13.86 -9.91
C ASP A 271 3.75 14.84 -10.73
N PRO A 272 3.26 14.41 -11.91
CA PRO A 272 2.53 15.30 -12.83
C PRO A 272 1.18 15.76 -12.31
N LEU A 273 0.63 15.13 -11.25
CA LEU A 273 -0.60 15.54 -10.58
C LEU A 273 -0.33 16.34 -9.30
N LYS A 274 0.94 16.53 -8.92
CA LYS A 274 1.39 17.21 -7.69
C LYS A 274 0.85 16.58 -6.39
N LEU A 275 0.61 15.27 -6.42
CA LEU A 275 0.15 14.51 -5.26
C LEU A 275 1.30 14.08 -4.34
N GLY A 276 2.55 14.13 -4.84
CA GLY A 276 3.73 13.80 -4.08
C GLY A 276 5.02 14.09 -4.82
N SER A 277 6.13 13.82 -4.15
CA SER A 277 7.46 13.93 -4.74
C SER A 277 8.35 12.77 -4.31
N VAL A 278 9.37 12.48 -5.13
CA VAL A 278 10.35 11.43 -4.84
C VAL A 278 11.76 11.96 -4.88
N THR A 279 12.61 11.39 -4.02
CA THR A 279 14.05 11.61 -4.00
C THR A 279 14.77 10.28 -3.90
N PHE A 280 15.70 10.02 -4.83
CA PHE A 280 16.55 8.84 -4.78
C PHE A 280 18.03 9.26 -4.74
N ASN A 281 18.89 8.39 -4.22
CA ASN A 281 20.33 8.57 -4.23
C ASN A 281 21.04 7.21 -4.08
N THR A 282 22.37 7.21 -4.07
CA THR A 282 23.20 6.00 -4.01
C THR A 282 22.97 5.11 -2.77
N SER A 283 22.27 5.61 -1.75
CA SER A 283 21.96 4.87 -0.52
C SER A 283 20.47 4.81 -0.18
N GLN A 284 19.61 5.48 -0.97
CA GLN A 284 18.19 5.58 -0.72
C GLN A 284 17.38 5.10 -1.93
N ARG A 285 16.57 4.07 -1.70
CA ARG A 285 15.70 3.43 -2.69
C ARG A 285 14.21 3.60 -2.39
N GLN A 286 13.89 4.20 -1.25
CA GLN A 286 12.56 4.66 -0.91
C GLN A 286 12.45 6.16 -1.26
N GLY A 287 11.63 6.48 -2.26
CA GLY A 287 11.53 7.83 -2.81
C GLY A 287 10.87 8.84 -1.88
N SER A 288 9.94 8.37 -1.03
CA SER A 288 9.23 9.17 -0.03
C SER A 288 8.90 8.33 1.20
N ASN A 289 8.78 8.97 2.36
CA ASN A 289 8.33 8.34 3.61
C ASN A 289 7.15 9.11 4.23
N ILE A 290 6.39 9.82 3.41
CA ILE A 290 5.23 10.58 3.87
C ILE A 290 4.02 9.65 3.94
N SER A 291 3.26 9.74 5.03
CA SER A 291 1.94 9.14 5.18
C SER A 291 0.93 10.20 5.58
N TYR A 292 -0.23 10.14 4.97
CA TYR A 292 -1.43 10.86 5.40
C TYR A 292 -2.32 9.90 6.17
N PHE A 293 -2.98 10.42 7.21
CA PHE A 293 -3.91 9.69 8.03
C PHE A 293 -5.33 10.02 7.63
N PHE A 294 -6.13 9.01 7.37
CA PHE A 294 -7.50 9.15 6.87
C PHE A 294 -8.49 8.49 7.81
N LYS A 295 -9.71 8.99 7.76
CA LYS A 295 -10.89 8.34 8.32
C LYS A 295 -11.98 8.27 7.26
N VAL A 296 -12.67 7.16 7.15
CA VAL A 296 -13.85 7.07 6.28
C VAL A 296 -14.99 7.84 6.92
N GLN A 297 -15.56 8.80 6.17
CA GLN A 297 -16.72 9.61 6.54
C GLN A 297 -17.58 9.80 5.29
N ASP A 298 -18.89 9.58 5.41
CA ASP A 298 -19.85 9.71 4.32
C ASP A 298 -19.42 8.94 3.05
N GLY A 299 -18.84 7.74 3.24
CA GLY A 299 -18.35 6.89 2.16
C GLY A 299 -17.07 7.37 1.47
N ARG A 300 -16.30 8.27 2.07
CA ARG A 300 -15.05 8.83 1.53
C ARG A 300 -13.90 8.76 2.53
N PHE A 301 -12.68 8.64 2.02
CA PHE A 301 -11.48 8.83 2.83
C PHE A 301 -11.19 10.32 3.02
N GLU A 302 -11.45 10.83 4.21
CA GLU A 302 -11.17 12.22 4.57
C GLU A 302 -9.86 12.30 5.34
N VAL A 303 -9.00 13.28 4.98
CA VAL A 303 -7.72 13.50 5.66
C VAL A 303 -7.99 14.02 7.06
N MET A 304 -7.38 13.40 8.04
CA MET A 304 -7.44 13.86 9.43
C MET A 304 -6.45 15.01 9.65
N SER A 305 -6.94 16.07 10.29
CA SER A 305 -6.16 17.25 10.65
C SER A 305 -5.32 17.05 11.91
#